data_49be109edb0957e3e5852f103409ac9a
#
_entry.id   49be109edb0957e3e5852f103409ac9a
#
_cell.length_a   1.000
_cell.length_b   1.000
_cell.length_c   1.000
_cell.angle_alpha   90.00
_cell.angle_beta   90.00
_cell.angle_gamma   90.00
#
_symmetry.space_group_name_H-M   'P 1'
#
loop_
_entity.id
_entity.type
_entity.pdbx_description
1 polymer ?
#
loop_
_entity_poly.entity_id
_entity_poly.type
_entity_poly.pdbx_seq_one_letter_code
_entity_poly.pdbx_strand_id
1 'polypeptide(L)'
;MKKFIIPLLLLISIHTFAQSKKDKIKALKVAFLTERLELTQEEAQKFWPVYNAYDDIVRQVRFEDLRKIHMEIKDNIATLSDERSSELLIKIASAQKRLHDEEVKLNSKLKKIISPKKIIQLKVAEEDFKHKLFEQWKKMKHEGKKP
;
A
#
# COMPACT_ATOMS: atom_id res chain seq x y z
N MET A 1 35.72 -43.78 33.26
CA MET A 1 34.94 -42.53 33.37
C MET A 1 34.45 -42.17 31.96
N LYS A 2 33.19 -42.52 31.62
CA LYS A 2 32.62 -42.29 30.31
C LYS A 2 32.03 -40.88 30.30
N LYS A 3 32.61 -39.93 29.53
CA LYS A 3 32.08 -38.61 29.31
C LYS A 3 30.95 -38.69 28.28
N PHE A 4 29.73 -38.53 28.74
CA PHE A 4 28.55 -38.36 27.87
C PHE A 4 28.57 -36.93 27.30
N ILE A 5 28.90 -36.82 26.02
CA ILE A 5 28.74 -35.58 25.26
C ILE A 5 27.29 -35.62 24.76
N ILE A 6 26.43 -34.78 25.35
CA ILE A 6 25.09 -34.53 24.87
C ILE A 6 25.21 -33.60 23.68
N PRO A 7 24.81 -34.01 22.45
CA PRO A 7 24.73 -33.08 21.35
C PRO A 7 23.54 -32.15 21.59
N LEU A 8 23.84 -30.88 21.88
CA LEU A 8 22.87 -29.81 21.90
C LEU A 8 22.31 -29.63 20.48
N LEU A 9 21.21 -30.30 20.21
CA LEU A 9 20.43 -30.12 18.99
C LEU A 9 19.84 -28.71 19.03
N LEU A 10 20.53 -27.78 18.38
CA LEU A 10 20.07 -26.43 18.08
C LEU A 10 18.89 -26.58 17.12
N LEU A 11 17.68 -26.64 17.68
CA LEU A 11 16.43 -26.44 16.96
C LEU A 11 16.43 -25.01 16.41
N ILE A 12 17.02 -24.84 15.24
CA ILE A 12 16.82 -23.64 14.42
C ILE A 12 15.35 -23.70 14.00
N SER A 13 14.50 -23.10 14.80
CA SER A 13 13.12 -22.81 14.42
C SER A 13 13.17 -21.89 13.22
N ILE A 14 13.08 -22.45 12.02
CA ILE A 14 12.86 -21.72 10.79
C ILE A 14 11.44 -21.16 10.92
N HIS A 15 11.34 -19.98 11.50
CA HIS A 15 10.13 -19.18 11.39
C HIS A 15 10.01 -18.77 9.91
N THR A 16 9.43 -19.63 9.11
CA THR A 16 8.90 -19.26 7.81
C THR A 16 7.82 -18.22 8.08
N PHE A 17 8.23 -16.97 8.17
CA PHE A 17 7.31 -15.84 8.10
C PHE A 17 6.57 -15.97 6.79
N ALA A 18 5.35 -16.49 6.83
CA ALA A 18 4.41 -16.39 5.72
C ALA A 18 4.18 -14.89 5.51
N GLN A 19 5.02 -14.30 4.67
CA GLN A 19 4.95 -12.89 4.34
C GLN A 19 3.56 -12.61 3.79
N SER A 20 2.80 -11.74 4.44
CA SER A 20 1.44 -11.45 4.05
C SER A 20 1.41 -10.97 2.59
N LYS A 21 0.31 -11.19 1.87
CA LYS A 21 0.14 -10.64 0.50
C LYS A 21 0.39 -9.12 0.47
N LYS A 22 0.03 -8.44 1.56
CA LYS A 22 0.24 -7.00 1.76
C LYS A 22 1.73 -6.65 1.75
N ASP A 23 2.55 -7.41 2.48
CA ASP A 23 4.00 -7.17 2.57
C ASP A 23 4.70 -7.45 1.24
N LYS A 24 4.26 -8.49 0.51
CA LYS A 24 4.76 -8.77 -0.84
C LYS A 24 4.47 -7.63 -1.81
N ILE A 25 3.25 -7.09 -1.80
CA ILE A 25 2.88 -5.94 -2.64
C ILE A 25 3.70 -4.71 -2.25
N LYS A 26 3.91 -4.47 -0.95
CA LYS A 26 4.75 -3.35 -0.46
C LYS A 26 6.19 -3.48 -0.94
N ALA A 27 6.78 -4.67 -0.84
CA ALA A 27 8.14 -4.94 -1.32
C ALA A 27 8.27 -4.76 -2.84
N LEU A 28 7.30 -5.25 -3.62
CA LEU A 28 7.26 -5.05 -5.08
C LEU A 28 7.15 -3.57 -5.44
N LYS A 29 6.35 -2.80 -4.71
CA LYS A 29 6.20 -1.35 -4.91
C LYS A 29 7.51 -0.62 -4.63
N VAL A 30 8.19 -0.97 -3.54
CA VAL A 30 9.49 -0.40 -3.19
C VAL A 30 10.51 -0.63 -4.30
N ALA A 31 10.66 -1.87 -4.75
CA ALA A 31 11.59 -2.20 -5.84
C ALA A 31 11.26 -1.43 -7.13
N PHE A 32 9.98 -1.44 -7.52
CA PHE A 32 9.50 -0.79 -8.73
C PHE A 32 9.73 0.74 -8.72
N LEU A 33 9.35 1.42 -7.63
CA LEU A 33 9.51 2.86 -7.54
C LEU A 33 10.97 3.28 -7.43
N THR A 34 11.82 2.51 -6.71
CA THR A 34 13.27 2.80 -6.61
C THR A 34 13.92 2.78 -7.98
N GLU A 35 13.60 1.75 -8.79
CA GLU A 35 14.10 1.63 -10.16
C GLU A 35 13.61 2.77 -11.05
N ARG A 36 12.29 3.03 -11.05
CA ARG A 36 11.66 4.06 -11.90
C ARG A 36 12.09 5.48 -11.60
N LEU A 37 12.39 5.79 -10.34
CA LEU A 37 12.81 7.12 -9.91
C LEU A 37 14.34 7.29 -9.94
N GLU A 38 15.08 6.21 -10.20
CA GLU A 38 16.55 6.22 -10.16
C GLU A 38 17.07 6.90 -8.89
N LEU A 39 16.51 6.50 -7.73
CA LEU A 39 16.87 7.08 -6.45
C LEU A 39 18.32 6.74 -6.11
N THR A 40 19.12 7.74 -5.78
CA THR A 40 20.42 7.50 -5.15
C THR A 40 20.23 6.90 -3.77
N GLN A 41 21.27 6.33 -3.20
CA GLN A 41 21.21 5.76 -1.85
C GLN A 41 20.79 6.80 -0.80
N GLU A 42 21.33 8.03 -0.90
CA GLU A 42 20.99 9.12 0.01
C GLU A 42 19.53 9.59 -0.16
N GLU A 43 19.07 9.73 -1.41
CA GLU A 43 17.67 10.04 -1.68
C GLU A 43 16.73 8.96 -1.14
N ALA A 44 17.04 7.67 -1.38
CA ALA A 44 16.23 6.55 -0.94
C ALA A 44 16.10 6.50 0.59
N GLN A 45 17.19 6.73 1.32
CA GLN A 45 17.16 6.75 2.80
C GLN A 45 16.20 7.81 3.36
N LYS A 46 16.10 8.97 2.70
CA LYS A 46 15.21 10.07 3.11
C LYS A 46 13.79 9.92 2.56
N PHE A 47 13.66 9.40 1.35
CA PHE A 47 12.41 9.22 0.63
C PHE A 47 11.49 8.20 1.29
N TRP A 48 11.99 7.00 1.57
CA TRP A 48 11.16 5.88 2.01
C TRP A 48 10.42 6.10 3.32
N PRO A 49 11.00 6.70 4.37
CA PRO A 49 10.25 6.99 5.59
C PRO A 49 9.07 7.94 5.34
N VAL A 50 9.28 8.97 4.51
CA VAL A 50 8.25 9.96 4.17
C VAL A 50 7.14 9.33 3.31
N TYR A 51 7.54 8.57 2.29
CA TYR A 51 6.61 7.92 1.38
C TYR A 51 5.79 6.83 2.06
N ASN A 52 6.42 5.99 2.88
CA ASN A 52 5.73 4.92 3.58
C ASN A 52 4.67 5.46 4.56
N ALA A 53 4.98 6.54 5.29
CA ALA A 53 4.00 7.17 6.18
C ALA A 53 2.77 7.68 5.40
N TYR A 54 2.98 8.28 4.23
CA TYR A 54 1.91 8.67 3.32
C TYR A 54 1.12 7.45 2.80
N ASP A 55 1.81 6.43 2.30
CA ASP A 55 1.17 5.22 1.74
C ASP A 55 0.31 4.50 2.77
N ASP A 56 0.74 4.44 4.03
CA ASP A 56 -0.03 3.84 5.11
C ASP A 56 -1.33 4.62 5.39
N ILE A 57 -1.29 5.96 5.40
CA ILE A 57 -2.48 6.81 5.57
C ILE A 57 -3.44 6.65 4.37
N VAL A 58 -2.92 6.73 3.14
CA VAL A 58 -3.73 6.56 1.93
C VAL A 58 -4.40 5.20 1.92
N ARG A 59 -3.68 4.17 2.34
CA ARG A 59 -4.20 2.80 2.43
C ARG A 59 -5.32 2.69 3.45
N GLN A 60 -5.15 3.27 4.64
CA GLN A 60 -6.18 3.32 5.66
C GLN A 60 -7.44 4.00 5.14
N VAL A 61 -7.33 5.21 4.57
CA VAL A 61 -8.48 5.96 4.06
C VAL A 61 -9.20 5.20 2.93
N ARG A 62 -8.45 4.64 1.96
CA ARG A 62 -9.07 3.96 0.81
C ARG A 62 -9.66 2.60 1.14
N PHE A 63 -8.93 1.78 1.89
CA PHE A 63 -9.31 0.37 2.11
C PHE A 63 -10.04 0.11 3.42
N GLU A 64 -9.99 1.03 4.38
CA GLU A 64 -10.76 0.91 5.61
C GLU A 64 -11.96 1.88 5.62
N ASP A 65 -11.72 3.18 5.46
CA ASP A 65 -12.79 4.18 5.60
C ASP A 65 -13.73 4.18 4.39
N LEU A 66 -13.21 4.44 3.19
CA LEU A 66 -14.04 4.52 1.97
C LEU A 66 -14.67 3.17 1.60
N ARG A 67 -13.95 2.06 1.83
CA ARG A 67 -14.52 0.74 1.56
C ARG A 67 -15.70 0.42 2.47
N LYS A 68 -15.64 0.74 3.76
CA LYS A 68 -16.75 0.56 4.70
C LYS A 68 -17.96 1.36 4.26
N ILE A 69 -17.76 2.64 3.90
CA ILE A 69 -18.81 3.50 3.37
C ILE A 69 -19.43 2.90 2.10
N HIS A 70 -18.60 2.42 1.18
CA HIS A 70 -19.06 1.82 -0.07
C HIS A 70 -19.88 0.55 0.13
N MET A 71 -19.45 -0.30 1.08
CA MET A 71 -20.20 -1.50 1.43
C MET A 71 -21.54 -1.15 2.08
N GLU A 72 -21.57 -0.19 3.01
CA GLU A 72 -22.83 0.29 3.63
C GLU A 72 -23.81 0.78 2.57
N ILE A 73 -23.35 1.61 1.60
CA ILE A 73 -24.17 2.10 0.51
C ILE A 73 -24.70 0.93 -0.33
N LYS A 74 -23.82 0.04 -0.75
CA LYS A 74 -24.17 -1.09 -1.63
C LYS A 74 -25.21 -2.01 -0.99
N ASP A 75 -25.03 -2.30 0.30
CA ASP A 75 -25.88 -3.25 0.99
C ASP A 75 -27.26 -2.67 1.37
N ASN A 76 -27.38 -1.33 1.47
CA ASN A 76 -28.60 -0.66 1.95
C ASN A 76 -29.18 0.33 0.94
N ILE A 77 -28.72 0.38 -0.29
CA ILE A 77 -29.09 1.46 -1.27
C ILE A 77 -30.62 1.64 -1.42
N ALA A 78 -31.38 0.58 -1.34
CA ALA A 78 -32.84 0.61 -1.52
C ALA A 78 -33.59 1.15 -0.26
N THR A 79 -32.93 1.20 0.89
CA THR A 79 -33.54 1.56 2.19
C THR A 79 -32.87 2.74 2.86
N LEU A 80 -31.83 3.34 2.23
CA LEU A 80 -31.17 4.52 2.76
C LEU A 80 -32.14 5.71 2.82
N SER A 81 -32.24 6.34 4.00
CA SER A 81 -32.95 7.61 4.14
C SER A 81 -32.11 8.76 3.56
N ASP A 82 -32.75 9.90 3.27
CA ASP A 82 -32.08 11.11 2.78
C ASP A 82 -31.08 11.65 3.79
N GLU A 83 -31.42 11.58 5.11
CA GLU A 83 -30.52 11.98 6.18
C GLU A 83 -29.25 11.13 6.19
N ARG A 84 -29.40 9.78 6.10
CA ARG A 84 -28.26 8.88 6.08
C ARG A 84 -27.44 9.06 4.82
N SER A 85 -28.07 9.26 3.68
CA SER A 85 -27.41 9.54 2.43
C SER A 85 -26.56 10.82 2.50
N SER A 86 -27.10 11.88 3.11
CA SER A 86 -26.37 13.13 3.33
C SER A 86 -25.15 12.95 4.25
N GLU A 87 -25.27 12.18 5.32
CA GLU A 87 -24.14 11.85 6.20
C GLU A 87 -23.03 11.08 5.44
N LEU A 88 -23.40 10.10 4.61
CA LEU A 88 -22.47 9.33 3.81
C LEU A 88 -21.73 10.19 2.78
N LEU A 89 -22.43 11.13 2.14
CA LEU A 89 -21.81 12.09 1.24
C LEU A 89 -20.77 12.97 1.94
N ILE A 90 -21.08 13.44 3.14
CA ILE A 90 -20.13 14.21 3.97
C ILE A 90 -18.90 13.38 4.33
N LYS A 91 -19.09 12.10 4.72
CA LYS A 91 -17.98 11.18 5.04
C LYS A 91 -17.09 10.92 3.83
N ILE A 92 -17.69 10.72 2.64
CA ILE A 92 -16.94 10.54 1.40
C ILE A 92 -16.12 11.79 1.09
N ALA A 93 -16.74 12.98 1.13
CA ALA A 93 -16.05 14.24 0.88
C ALA A 93 -14.89 14.48 1.86
N SER A 94 -15.10 14.18 3.15
CA SER A 94 -14.06 14.28 4.18
C SER A 94 -12.89 13.33 3.91
N ALA A 95 -13.17 12.09 3.54
CA ALA A 95 -12.13 11.11 3.20
C ALA A 95 -11.33 11.54 1.95
N GLN A 96 -12.01 12.04 0.92
CA GLN A 96 -11.36 12.56 -0.29
C GLN A 96 -10.48 13.77 0.01
N LYS A 97 -10.97 14.70 0.85
CA LYS A 97 -10.19 15.84 1.30
C LYS A 97 -8.94 15.38 2.05
N ARG A 98 -9.05 14.42 2.95
CA ARG A 98 -7.91 13.86 3.67
C ARG A 98 -6.86 13.27 2.73
N LEU A 99 -7.27 12.53 1.70
CA LEU A 99 -6.36 12.01 0.68
C LEU A 99 -5.61 13.12 -0.06
N HIS A 100 -6.32 14.17 -0.44
CA HIS A 100 -5.73 15.34 -1.10
C HIS A 100 -4.73 16.06 -0.20
N ASP A 101 -5.12 16.32 1.05
CA ASP A 101 -4.27 17.02 2.01
C ASP A 101 -2.96 16.23 2.28
N GLU A 102 -3.04 14.90 2.38
CA GLU A 102 -1.86 14.05 2.57
C GLU A 102 -0.97 14.04 1.31
N GLU A 103 -1.53 14.08 0.11
CA GLU A 103 -0.76 14.22 -1.14
C GLU A 103 -0.01 15.56 -1.20
N VAL A 104 -0.66 16.66 -0.83
CA VAL A 104 -0.04 17.98 -0.75
C VAL A 104 1.11 17.99 0.25
N LYS A 105 0.92 17.39 1.43
CA LYS A 105 1.98 17.25 2.46
C LYS A 105 3.15 16.40 1.93
N LEU A 106 2.86 15.28 1.26
CA LEU A 106 3.89 14.44 0.64
C LEU A 106 4.74 15.26 -0.33
N ASN A 107 4.10 15.94 -1.28
CA ASN A 107 4.78 16.74 -2.29
C ASN A 107 5.67 17.81 -1.66
N SER A 108 5.19 18.48 -0.61
CA SER A 108 5.96 19.49 0.14
C SER A 108 7.21 18.90 0.80
N LYS A 109 7.11 17.70 1.40
CA LYS A 109 8.23 17.01 2.03
C LYS A 109 9.23 16.50 0.98
N LEU A 110 8.72 15.89 -0.12
CA LEU A 110 9.56 15.32 -1.17
C LEU A 110 10.37 16.37 -1.93
N LYS A 111 9.87 17.60 -2.10
CA LYS A 111 10.63 18.72 -2.71
C LYS A 111 11.95 19.02 -2.02
N LYS A 112 12.10 18.63 -0.75
CA LYS A 112 13.33 18.79 0.03
C LYS A 112 14.31 17.62 -0.11
N ILE A 113 13.88 16.53 -0.77
CA ILE A 113 14.60 15.25 -0.83
C ILE A 113 15.00 14.92 -2.27
N ILE A 114 14.07 15.10 -3.20
CA ILE A 114 14.23 14.75 -4.62
C ILE A 114 13.80 15.92 -5.51
N SER A 115 14.25 15.90 -6.77
CA SER A 115 13.89 16.94 -7.73
C SER A 115 12.38 16.95 -8.07
N PRO A 116 11.82 18.09 -8.47
CA PRO A 116 10.44 18.17 -8.95
C PRO A 116 10.15 17.20 -10.10
N LYS A 117 11.13 16.93 -10.96
CA LYS A 117 11.03 15.96 -12.04
C LYS A 117 10.78 14.55 -11.49
N LYS A 118 11.52 14.12 -10.46
CA LYS A 118 11.32 12.81 -9.82
C LYS A 118 9.96 12.72 -9.10
N ILE A 119 9.43 13.84 -8.59
CA ILE A 119 8.08 13.87 -8.02
C ILE A 119 7.01 13.63 -9.09
N ILE A 120 7.15 14.21 -10.28
CA ILE A 120 6.26 13.92 -11.42
C ILE A 120 6.42 12.46 -11.88
N GLN A 121 7.65 11.97 -11.96
CA GLN A 121 7.92 10.56 -12.30
C GLN A 121 7.28 9.61 -11.28
N LEU A 122 7.25 9.96 -9.98
CA LEU A 122 6.57 9.18 -8.95
C LEU A 122 5.09 9.00 -9.26
N LYS A 123 4.38 10.08 -9.66
CA LYS A 123 2.95 9.99 -10.00
C LYS A 123 2.70 9.03 -11.16
N VAL A 124 3.51 9.11 -12.20
CA VAL A 124 3.43 8.19 -13.35
C VAL A 124 3.74 6.74 -12.91
N ALA A 125 4.80 6.56 -12.14
CA ALA A 125 5.21 5.24 -11.67
C ALA A 125 4.17 4.60 -10.72
N GLU A 126 3.45 5.38 -9.92
CA GLU A 126 2.35 4.87 -9.10
C GLU A 126 1.18 4.35 -9.95
N GLU A 127 0.82 5.05 -11.03
CA GLU A 127 -0.21 4.58 -11.96
C GLU A 127 0.25 3.32 -12.73
N ASP A 128 1.48 3.32 -13.24
CA ASP A 128 2.06 2.14 -13.91
C ASP A 128 2.07 0.91 -12.97
N PHE A 129 2.41 1.11 -11.69
CA PHE A 129 2.39 0.03 -10.71
C PHE A 129 0.99 -0.53 -10.47
N LYS A 130 -0.03 0.33 -10.36
CA LYS A 130 -1.43 -0.10 -10.23
C LYS A 130 -1.87 -0.93 -11.44
N HIS A 131 -1.56 -0.47 -12.65
CA HIS A 131 -1.84 -1.21 -13.88
C HIS A 131 -1.16 -2.58 -13.89
N LYS A 132 0.11 -2.64 -13.55
CA LYS A 132 0.88 -3.88 -13.46
C LYS A 132 0.26 -4.87 -12.48
N LEU A 133 -0.12 -4.43 -11.28
CA LEU A 133 -0.79 -5.28 -10.30
C LEU A 133 -2.14 -5.80 -10.80
N PHE A 134 -2.92 -4.95 -11.47
CA PHE A 134 -4.22 -5.33 -12.01
C PHE A 134 -4.10 -6.38 -13.12
N GLU A 135 -3.13 -6.23 -14.02
CA GLU A 135 -2.86 -7.22 -15.06
C GLU A 135 -2.38 -8.57 -14.49
N GLN A 136 -1.52 -8.53 -13.47
CA GLN A 136 -1.10 -9.75 -12.77
C GLN A 136 -2.29 -10.46 -12.10
N TRP A 137 -3.17 -9.69 -11.45
CA TRP A 137 -4.37 -10.24 -10.83
C TRP A 137 -5.32 -10.86 -11.84
N LYS A 138 -5.54 -10.24 -13.00
CA LYS A 138 -6.33 -10.82 -14.10
C LYS A 138 -5.76 -12.16 -14.57
N LYS A 139 -4.45 -12.24 -14.81
CA LYS A 139 -3.77 -13.47 -15.23
C LYS A 139 -3.99 -14.58 -14.23
N MET A 140 -3.74 -14.35 -12.94
CA MET A 140 -3.96 -15.34 -11.89
C MET A 140 -5.42 -15.84 -11.82
N LYS A 141 -6.38 -14.94 -12.03
CA LYS A 141 -7.81 -15.29 -12.03
C LYS A 141 -8.19 -16.17 -13.24
N HIS A 142 -7.55 -15.97 -14.39
CA HIS A 142 -7.76 -16.79 -15.58
C HIS A 142 -7.09 -18.16 -15.46
N GLU A 143 -5.90 -18.23 -14.87
CA GLU A 143 -5.16 -19.48 -14.66
C GLU A 143 -5.83 -20.37 -13.59
N GLY A 144 -6.39 -19.78 -12.54
CA GLY A 144 -7.16 -20.51 -11.50
C GLY A 144 -8.54 -20.99 -11.94
N LYS A 145 -8.98 -20.69 -13.17
CA LYS A 145 -10.24 -21.16 -13.76
C LYS A 145 -10.08 -22.24 -14.84
N LYS A 146 -8.86 -22.72 -15.07
CA LYS A 146 -8.67 -23.88 -15.95
C LYS A 146 -9.05 -25.14 -15.16
N PRO A 147 -9.98 -25.98 -15.69
CA PRO A 147 -10.41 -27.24 -15.06
C PRO A 147 -9.26 -28.24 -14.99
#